data_2efaa2074a75a393d207f3ed1fa8b6a2
#
_entry.id   2efaa2074a75a393d207f3ed1fa8b6a2
#
_cell.length_a   1.000
_cell.length_b   1.000
_cell.length_c   1.000
_cell.angle_alpha   90.00
_cell.angle_beta   90.00
_cell.angle_gamma   90.00
#
_symmetry.space_group_name_H-M   'P 1'
#
loop_
_entity.id
_entity.type
_entity.pdbx_description
1 polymer ?
#
loop_
_entity_poly.entity_id
_entity_poly.type
_entity_poly.pdbx_seq_one_letter_code
_entity_poly.pdbx_strand_id
1 'polypeptide(L)'
;MEHKKPVALVTGGGTGIGRSAVLALAQAGYDVAINYSSSKDAAAETAAQAQKLGAETVLLQCDVSDDPAVRNMLAEVEQRFGRLDVLINNAGTTSPISPKDFDGVTAENWDRVFAVNVRGMFQVTRAAVPMLKAAGNGCIVNTASIVGLRPGPQPLAYATSKAAVVSLTKVLAYNLGPDIRVNAVAPGWMEGDWMKRMLNDKYDSLMERRAKLTPLKRCVTADDVAETMLSLVKSNRFVTGEVVVIDGGFSSST
;
A
#
# COMPACT_ATOMS: atom_id res chain seq x y z
N MET A 1 -19.70 -11.94 -20.81
CA MET A 1 -19.07 -13.17 -20.24
C MET A 1 -18.49 -12.79 -18.90
N GLU A 2 -18.77 -13.57 -17.87
CA GLU A 2 -18.24 -13.34 -16.53
C GLU A 2 -16.70 -13.53 -16.52
N HIS A 3 -15.96 -12.56 -15.98
CA HIS A 3 -14.51 -12.62 -15.90
C HIS A 3 -14.10 -13.73 -14.92
N LYS A 4 -13.35 -14.73 -15.38
CA LYS A 4 -13.14 -15.99 -14.63
C LYS A 4 -12.05 -15.90 -13.56
N LYS A 5 -11.04 -15.02 -13.74
CA LYS A 5 -9.97 -14.84 -12.76
C LYS A 5 -10.35 -13.81 -11.69
N PRO A 6 -9.89 -13.95 -10.45
CA PRO A 6 -10.04 -12.88 -9.47
C PRO A 6 -9.21 -11.65 -9.90
N VAL A 7 -9.71 -10.47 -9.55
CA VAL A 7 -9.14 -9.19 -9.92
C VAL A 7 -8.65 -8.43 -8.69
N ALA A 8 -7.45 -7.87 -8.78
CA ALA A 8 -6.90 -7.00 -7.76
C ALA A 8 -6.66 -5.58 -8.31
N LEU A 9 -6.93 -4.55 -7.49
CA LEU A 9 -6.50 -3.18 -7.71
C LEU A 9 -5.35 -2.86 -6.74
N VAL A 10 -4.22 -2.38 -7.28
CA VAL A 10 -3.08 -1.95 -6.48
C VAL A 10 -2.83 -0.47 -6.72
N THR A 11 -3.03 0.37 -5.68
CA THR A 11 -2.69 1.79 -5.79
C THR A 11 -1.19 2.02 -5.58
N GLY A 12 -0.58 2.90 -6.41
CA GLY A 12 0.86 3.05 -6.45
C GLY A 12 1.59 1.78 -6.88
N GLY A 13 0.99 1.02 -7.83
CA GLY A 13 1.46 -0.30 -8.26
C GLY A 13 2.70 -0.32 -9.15
N GLY A 14 3.25 0.85 -9.53
CA GLY A 14 4.38 0.92 -10.46
C GLY A 14 5.76 0.72 -9.82
N THR A 15 5.92 0.91 -8.52
CA THR A 15 7.24 0.89 -7.85
C THR A 15 7.18 0.27 -6.46
N GLY A 16 8.34 -0.12 -5.91
CA GLY A 16 8.50 -0.56 -4.52
C GLY A 16 7.52 -1.66 -4.11
N ILE A 17 6.88 -1.49 -2.94
CA ILE A 17 5.91 -2.46 -2.40
C ILE A 17 4.78 -2.72 -3.41
N GLY A 18 4.24 -1.66 -4.03
CA GLY A 18 3.14 -1.79 -4.98
C GLY A 18 3.50 -2.67 -6.18
N ARG A 19 4.71 -2.49 -6.75
CA ARG A 19 5.21 -3.34 -7.83
C ARG A 19 5.33 -4.80 -7.36
N SER A 20 5.96 -5.06 -6.23
CA SER A 20 6.09 -6.42 -5.70
C SER A 20 4.72 -7.05 -5.41
N ALA A 21 3.75 -6.28 -4.89
CA ALA A 21 2.38 -6.76 -4.69
C ALA A 21 1.68 -7.12 -6.01
N VAL A 22 1.83 -6.30 -7.05
CA VAL A 22 1.31 -6.60 -8.40
C VAL A 22 1.86 -7.92 -8.91
N LEU A 23 3.19 -8.11 -8.85
CA LEU A 23 3.83 -9.32 -9.35
C LEU A 23 3.44 -10.56 -8.53
N ALA A 24 3.37 -10.45 -7.21
CA ALA A 24 2.94 -11.55 -6.34
C ALA A 24 1.47 -11.95 -6.61
N LEU A 25 0.57 -11.00 -6.83
CA LEU A 25 -0.82 -11.24 -7.18
C LEU A 25 -0.94 -11.88 -8.57
N ALA A 26 -0.21 -11.38 -9.57
CA ALA A 26 -0.17 -11.94 -10.91
C ALA A 26 0.30 -13.41 -10.90
N GLN A 27 1.39 -13.70 -10.18
CA GLN A 27 1.89 -15.07 -10.00
C GLN A 27 0.89 -15.98 -9.27
N ALA A 28 0.06 -15.41 -8.40
CA ALA A 28 -1.01 -16.13 -7.69
C ALA A 28 -2.28 -16.30 -8.50
N GLY A 29 -2.30 -15.88 -9.78
CA GLY A 29 -3.39 -16.08 -10.73
C GLY A 29 -4.45 -14.97 -10.76
N TYR A 30 -4.14 -13.77 -10.20
CA TYR A 30 -5.00 -12.59 -10.31
C TYR A 30 -4.73 -11.82 -11.60
N ASP A 31 -5.77 -11.22 -12.16
CA ASP A 31 -5.62 -10.10 -13.08
C ASP A 31 -5.53 -8.80 -12.27
N VAL A 32 -4.76 -7.81 -12.75
CA VAL A 32 -4.36 -6.70 -11.90
C VAL A 32 -4.59 -5.34 -12.56
N ALA A 33 -5.39 -4.50 -11.92
CA ALA A 33 -5.48 -3.09 -12.19
C ALA A 33 -4.36 -2.34 -11.44
N ILE A 34 -3.52 -1.62 -12.17
CA ILE A 34 -2.30 -0.98 -11.67
C ILE A 34 -2.49 0.53 -11.70
N ASN A 35 -2.73 1.13 -10.54
CA ASN A 35 -2.79 2.58 -10.43
C ASN A 35 -1.41 3.20 -10.24
N TYR A 36 -1.22 4.35 -10.88
CA TYR A 36 -0.08 5.24 -10.70
C TYR A 36 -0.52 6.71 -10.80
N SER A 37 0.22 7.64 -10.21
CA SER A 37 -0.03 9.08 -10.39
C SER A 37 0.91 9.71 -11.42
N SER A 38 2.22 9.54 -11.27
CA SER A 38 3.26 10.15 -12.12
C SER A 38 4.26 9.16 -12.71
N SER A 39 4.39 7.95 -12.17
CA SER A 39 5.38 6.96 -12.57
C SER A 39 4.89 6.05 -13.72
N LYS A 40 4.52 6.63 -14.86
CA LYS A 40 3.93 5.91 -16.00
C LYS A 40 4.83 4.78 -16.52
N ASP A 41 6.10 5.08 -16.76
CA ASP A 41 7.02 4.11 -17.36
C ASP A 41 7.28 2.92 -16.43
N ALA A 42 7.47 3.18 -15.12
CA ALA A 42 7.62 2.12 -14.14
C ALA A 42 6.34 1.28 -13.98
N ALA A 43 5.16 1.89 -14.07
CA ALA A 43 3.89 1.15 -14.08
C ALA A 43 3.73 0.29 -15.33
N ALA A 44 4.15 0.79 -16.51
CA ALA A 44 4.14 0.03 -17.76
C ALA A 44 5.11 -1.17 -17.72
N GLU A 45 6.30 -0.98 -17.14
CA GLU A 45 7.24 -2.08 -16.93
C GLU A 45 6.68 -3.14 -15.99
N THR A 46 6.04 -2.72 -14.90
CA THR A 46 5.38 -3.63 -13.95
C THR A 46 4.26 -4.41 -14.61
N ALA A 47 3.42 -3.74 -15.43
CA ALA A 47 2.36 -4.39 -16.19
C ALA A 47 2.92 -5.44 -17.17
N ALA A 48 3.98 -5.10 -17.92
CA ALA A 48 4.61 -6.04 -18.84
C ALA A 48 5.16 -7.29 -18.13
N GLN A 49 5.69 -7.13 -16.92
CA GLN A 49 6.15 -8.27 -16.11
C GLN A 49 4.98 -9.12 -15.60
N ALA A 50 3.90 -8.48 -15.12
CA ALA A 50 2.69 -9.19 -14.68
C ALA A 50 2.04 -9.97 -15.83
N GLN A 51 2.03 -9.41 -17.05
CA GLN A 51 1.53 -10.08 -18.25
C GLN A 51 2.35 -11.32 -18.60
N LYS A 52 3.68 -11.29 -18.44
CA LYS A 52 4.53 -12.48 -18.61
C LYS A 52 4.21 -13.58 -17.61
N LEU A 53 3.65 -13.25 -16.46
CA LEU A 53 3.14 -14.19 -15.46
C LEU A 53 1.71 -14.67 -15.77
N GLY A 54 1.13 -14.25 -16.90
CA GLY A 54 -0.19 -14.65 -17.38
C GLY A 54 -1.36 -13.80 -16.85
N ALA A 55 -1.11 -12.69 -16.18
CA ALA A 55 -2.14 -11.77 -15.73
C ALA A 55 -2.61 -10.84 -16.87
N GLU A 56 -3.90 -10.58 -16.94
CA GLU A 56 -4.42 -9.43 -17.67
C GLU A 56 -4.21 -8.17 -16.81
N THR A 57 -3.80 -7.06 -17.44
CA THR A 57 -3.51 -5.81 -16.72
C THR A 57 -4.18 -4.61 -17.36
N VAL A 58 -4.51 -3.61 -16.55
CA VAL A 58 -4.90 -2.27 -16.97
C VAL A 58 -4.09 -1.23 -16.19
N LEU A 59 -3.62 -0.20 -16.88
CA LEU A 59 -2.88 0.92 -16.29
C LEU A 59 -3.83 2.11 -16.08
N LEU A 60 -3.92 2.59 -14.85
CA LEU A 60 -4.87 3.59 -14.41
C LEU A 60 -4.15 4.81 -13.82
N GLN A 61 -4.08 5.89 -14.57
CA GLN A 61 -3.50 7.14 -14.06
C GLN A 61 -4.50 7.88 -13.19
N CYS A 62 -4.21 7.97 -11.89
CA CYS A 62 -5.07 8.68 -10.94
C CYS A 62 -4.28 9.11 -9.71
N ASP A 63 -4.41 10.38 -9.31
CA ASP A 63 -4.06 10.82 -7.96
C ASP A 63 -5.18 10.42 -7.00
N VAL A 64 -4.90 9.55 -6.06
CA VAL A 64 -5.90 9.03 -5.10
C VAL A 64 -6.49 10.11 -4.20
N SER A 65 -5.89 11.30 -4.13
CA SER A 65 -6.43 12.44 -3.40
C SER A 65 -7.54 13.20 -4.14
N ASP A 66 -7.77 12.90 -5.42
CA ASP A 66 -8.81 13.47 -6.29
C ASP A 66 -10.00 12.50 -6.36
N ASP A 67 -11.10 12.82 -5.69
CA ASP A 67 -12.27 11.93 -5.61
C ASP A 67 -12.95 11.66 -6.95
N PRO A 68 -13.21 12.67 -7.81
CA PRO A 68 -13.69 12.43 -9.18
C PRO A 68 -12.79 11.48 -9.97
N ALA A 69 -11.47 11.68 -9.94
CA ALA A 69 -10.52 10.80 -10.64
C ALA A 69 -10.56 9.37 -10.08
N VAL A 70 -10.69 9.20 -8.77
CA VAL A 70 -10.85 7.88 -8.12
C VAL A 70 -12.11 7.17 -8.61
N ARG A 71 -13.25 7.88 -8.69
CA ARG A 71 -14.50 7.28 -9.19
C ARG A 71 -14.37 6.82 -10.64
N ASN A 72 -13.74 7.64 -11.49
CA ASN A 72 -13.47 7.27 -12.89
C ASN A 72 -12.55 6.05 -12.96
N MET A 73 -11.50 6.00 -12.15
CA MET A 73 -10.58 4.85 -12.06
C MET A 73 -11.34 3.55 -11.73
N LEU A 74 -12.25 3.57 -10.74
CA LEU A 74 -13.03 2.38 -10.39
C LEU A 74 -14.05 2.01 -11.47
N ALA A 75 -14.63 2.99 -12.17
CA ALA A 75 -15.49 2.73 -13.33
C ALA A 75 -14.73 2.04 -14.48
N GLU A 76 -13.47 2.42 -14.73
CA GLU A 76 -12.62 1.75 -15.70
C GLU A 76 -12.30 0.30 -15.27
N VAL A 77 -12.06 0.04 -13.97
CA VAL A 77 -11.89 -1.32 -13.44
C VAL A 77 -13.15 -2.16 -13.68
N GLU A 78 -14.33 -1.58 -13.39
CA GLU A 78 -15.61 -2.25 -13.60
C GLU A 78 -15.86 -2.53 -15.09
N GLN A 79 -15.61 -1.56 -15.96
CA GLN A 79 -15.76 -1.73 -17.41
C GLN A 79 -14.82 -2.80 -17.97
N ARG A 80 -13.58 -2.87 -17.47
CA ARG A 80 -12.55 -3.79 -18.00
C ARG A 80 -12.73 -5.21 -17.51
N PHE A 81 -13.04 -5.39 -16.22
CA PHE A 81 -13.04 -6.70 -15.59
C PHE A 81 -14.41 -7.14 -15.06
N GLY A 82 -15.34 -6.21 -14.83
CA GLY A 82 -16.66 -6.50 -14.29
C GLY A 82 -16.65 -7.00 -12.83
N ARG A 83 -15.49 -7.01 -12.17
CA ARG A 83 -15.32 -7.50 -10.78
C ARG A 83 -14.09 -6.89 -10.12
N LEU A 84 -14.08 -6.90 -8.80
CA LEU A 84 -12.92 -6.60 -7.96
C LEU A 84 -12.98 -7.45 -6.69
N ASP A 85 -11.95 -8.26 -6.45
CA ASP A 85 -11.86 -9.16 -5.30
C ASP A 85 -10.92 -8.63 -4.22
N VAL A 86 -9.88 -7.90 -4.63
CA VAL A 86 -8.80 -7.44 -3.75
C VAL A 86 -8.49 -5.98 -4.03
N LEU A 87 -8.37 -5.18 -2.96
CA LEU A 87 -7.82 -3.83 -3.01
C LEU A 87 -6.55 -3.75 -2.15
N ILE A 88 -5.43 -3.40 -2.77
CA ILE A 88 -4.20 -3.04 -2.07
C ILE A 88 -4.06 -1.51 -2.08
N ASN A 89 -4.34 -0.90 -0.95
CA ASN A 89 -4.10 0.53 -0.73
C ASN A 89 -2.64 0.76 -0.36
N ASN A 90 -1.81 1.01 -1.37
CA ASN A 90 -0.37 1.21 -1.20
C ASN A 90 0.10 2.61 -1.58
N ALA A 91 -0.64 3.36 -2.38
CA ALA A 91 -0.29 4.75 -2.70
C ALA A 91 -0.02 5.57 -1.44
N GLY A 92 1.09 6.27 -1.41
CA GLY A 92 1.48 7.06 -0.27
C GLY A 92 2.55 8.10 -0.62
N THR A 93 2.64 9.13 0.20
CA THR A 93 3.64 10.19 0.10
C THR A 93 4.18 10.59 1.46
N THR A 94 5.29 11.29 1.44
CA THR A 94 5.91 11.90 2.62
C THR A 94 6.48 13.27 2.27
N SER A 95 6.82 14.04 3.28
CA SER A 95 7.56 15.29 3.14
C SER A 95 9.01 15.07 3.57
N PRO A 96 10.03 15.56 2.84
CA PRO A 96 11.43 15.42 3.21
C PRO A 96 11.88 16.38 4.34
N ILE A 97 10.93 16.94 5.08
CA ILE A 97 11.18 17.88 6.18
C ILE A 97 11.71 17.12 7.40
N SER A 98 12.78 17.63 8.00
CA SER A 98 13.33 17.06 9.23
C SER A 98 12.29 17.04 10.35
N PRO A 99 12.18 15.97 11.13
CA PRO A 99 11.24 15.93 12.27
C PRO A 99 11.60 16.93 13.39
N LYS A 100 12.76 17.57 13.34
CA LYS A 100 13.20 18.63 14.26
C LYS A 100 12.89 20.04 13.75
N ASP A 101 12.52 20.17 12.48
CA ASP A 101 12.19 21.43 11.85
C ASP A 101 10.67 21.65 11.91
N PHE A 102 10.21 22.18 13.02
CA PHE A 102 8.78 22.43 13.24
C PHE A 102 8.24 23.57 12.37
N ASP A 103 9.03 24.59 12.13
CA ASP A 103 8.63 25.75 11.32
C ASP A 103 8.60 25.39 9.83
N GLY A 104 9.40 24.44 9.40
CA GLY A 104 9.40 23.94 8.02
C GLY A 104 8.17 23.09 7.67
N VAL A 105 7.40 22.61 8.66
CA VAL A 105 6.18 21.82 8.41
C VAL A 105 5.01 22.78 8.20
N THR A 106 4.73 23.12 6.93
CA THR A 106 3.60 23.98 6.57
C THR A 106 2.27 23.22 6.55
N ALA A 107 1.15 23.95 6.59
CA ALA A 107 -0.19 23.40 6.46
C ALA A 107 -0.34 22.63 5.14
N GLU A 108 0.20 23.15 4.03
CA GLU A 108 0.12 22.52 2.71
C GLU A 108 0.88 21.19 2.68
N ASN A 109 2.03 21.10 3.34
CA ASN A 109 2.76 19.84 3.48
C ASN A 109 1.96 18.81 4.28
N TRP A 110 1.37 19.24 5.38
CA TRP A 110 0.51 18.40 6.21
C TRP A 110 -0.70 17.90 5.43
N ASP A 111 -1.42 18.83 4.81
CA ASP A 111 -2.63 18.54 4.05
C ASP A 111 -2.35 17.60 2.87
N ARG A 112 -1.23 17.79 2.14
CA ARG A 112 -0.85 16.90 1.04
C ARG A 112 -0.62 15.47 1.53
N VAL A 113 0.10 15.28 2.63
CA VAL A 113 0.37 13.96 3.18
C VAL A 113 -0.94 13.27 3.62
N PHE A 114 -1.81 13.98 4.32
CA PHE A 114 -3.10 13.44 4.74
C PHE A 114 -4.06 13.22 3.58
N ALA A 115 -4.06 14.10 2.60
CA ALA A 115 -4.88 13.95 1.39
C ALA A 115 -4.58 12.66 0.64
N VAL A 116 -3.30 12.28 0.54
CA VAL A 116 -2.90 11.04 -0.14
C VAL A 116 -3.03 9.82 0.78
N ASN A 117 -2.36 9.86 1.94
CA ASN A 117 -2.17 8.67 2.77
C ASN A 117 -3.43 8.24 3.53
N VAL A 118 -4.34 9.16 3.83
CA VAL A 118 -5.53 8.90 4.65
C VAL A 118 -6.80 9.08 3.85
N ARG A 119 -7.09 10.31 3.38
CA ARG A 119 -8.31 10.61 2.65
C ARG A 119 -8.35 9.85 1.31
N GLY A 120 -7.25 9.80 0.57
CA GLY A 120 -7.15 9.08 -0.70
C GLY A 120 -7.39 7.58 -0.53
N MET A 121 -6.77 6.98 0.48
CA MET A 121 -7.03 5.58 0.85
C MET A 121 -8.52 5.33 1.12
N PHE A 122 -9.17 6.22 1.88
CA PHE A 122 -10.61 6.13 2.13
C PHE A 122 -11.43 6.29 0.85
N GLN A 123 -11.09 7.25 -0.01
CA GLN A 123 -11.80 7.51 -1.28
C GLN A 123 -11.77 6.27 -2.19
N VAL A 124 -10.59 5.66 -2.37
CA VAL A 124 -10.45 4.43 -3.16
C VAL A 124 -11.23 3.29 -2.53
N THR A 125 -11.12 3.10 -1.22
CA THR A 125 -11.87 2.08 -0.49
C THR A 125 -13.37 2.25 -0.70
N ARG A 126 -13.91 3.45 -0.45
CA ARG A 126 -15.33 3.76 -0.63
C ARG A 126 -15.83 3.43 -2.04
N ALA A 127 -15.08 3.82 -3.06
CA ALA A 127 -15.46 3.57 -4.44
C ALA A 127 -15.36 2.07 -4.82
N ALA A 128 -14.46 1.31 -4.19
CA ALA A 128 -14.27 -0.12 -4.42
C ALA A 128 -15.29 -1.02 -3.71
N VAL A 129 -15.88 -0.56 -2.59
CA VAL A 129 -16.78 -1.37 -1.75
C VAL A 129 -17.89 -2.10 -2.50
N PRO A 130 -18.62 -1.47 -3.46
CA PRO A 130 -19.68 -2.18 -4.18
C PRO A 130 -19.19 -3.44 -4.91
N MET A 131 -18.08 -3.34 -5.66
CA MET A 131 -17.50 -4.47 -6.39
C MET A 131 -16.90 -5.51 -5.45
N LEU A 132 -16.21 -5.09 -4.38
CA LEU A 132 -15.67 -6.00 -3.37
C LEU A 132 -16.76 -6.81 -2.66
N LYS A 133 -17.91 -6.20 -2.36
CA LYS A 133 -19.08 -6.91 -1.81
C LYS A 133 -19.66 -7.90 -2.81
N ALA A 134 -19.83 -7.49 -4.07
CA ALA A 134 -20.35 -8.34 -5.13
C ALA A 134 -19.48 -9.58 -5.40
N ALA A 135 -18.17 -9.50 -5.14
CA ALA A 135 -17.25 -10.63 -5.27
C ALA A 135 -17.46 -11.72 -4.19
N GLY A 136 -18.14 -11.43 -3.08
CA GLY A 136 -18.51 -12.37 -2.02
C GLY A 136 -17.40 -12.73 -1.01
N ASN A 137 -16.15 -12.37 -1.29
CA ASN A 137 -14.99 -12.59 -0.40
C ASN A 137 -14.02 -11.42 -0.50
N GLY A 138 -14.52 -10.20 -0.46
CA GLY A 138 -13.72 -8.99 -0.61
C GLY A 138 -12.56 -8.90 0.41
N CYS A 139 -11.40 -8.44 -0.05
CA CYS A 139 -10.24 -8.24 0.82
C CYS A 139 -9.56 -6.91 0.54
N ILE A 140 -9.31 -6.15 1.60
CA ILE A 140 -8.54 -4.91 1.55
C ILE A 140 -7.29 -5.06 2.38
N VAL A 141 -6.13 -4.70 1.82
CA VAL A 141 -4.87 -4.61 2.57
C VAL A 141 -4.31 -3.19 2.44
N ASN A 142 -4.14 -2.52 3.57
CA ASN A 142 -3.64 -1.17 3.67
C ASN A 142 -2.14 -1.15 3.99
N THR A 143 -1.38 -0.25 3.38
CA THR A 143 0.03 -0.05 3.72
C THR A 143 0.17 1.02 4.81
N ALA A 144 0.28 0.57 6.05
CA ALA A 144 0.65 1.39 7.20
C ALA A 144 2.18 1.58 7.28
N SER A 145 2.75 1.60 8.47
CA SER A 145 4.18 1.59 8.78
C SER A 145 4.37 1.34 10.27
N ILE A 146 5.54 0.82 10.69
CA ILE A 146 5.88 0.73 12.12
C ILE A 146 5.82 2.08 12.83
N VAL A 147 6.08 3.20 12.12
CA VAL A 147 6.01 4.54 12.72
C VAL A 147 4.58 4.97 13.09
N GLY A 148 3.57 4.33 12.54
CA GLY A 148 2.17 4.50 12.95
C GLY A 148 1.82 3.76 14.23
N LEU A 149 2.64 2.79 14.66
CA LEU A 149 2.50 2.00 15.87
C LEU A 149 3.46 2.45 16.97
N ARG A 150 4.70 2.76 16.59
CA ARG A 150 5.78 3.23 17.46
C ARG A 150 6.42 4.46 16.84
N PRO A 151 6.05 5.68 17.26
CA PRO A 151 6.61 6.91 16.73
C PRO A 151 8.14 6.94 16.92
N GLY A 152 8.83 7.43 15.89
CA GLY A 152 10.27 7.59 15.85
C GLY A 152 10.66 8.88 15.15
N PRO A 153 11.94 9.15 14.88
CA PRO A 153 12.40 10.37 14.22
C PRO A 153 12.07 10.37 12.72
N GLN A 154 10.80 10.44 12.41
CA GLN A 154 10.23 10.47 11.05
C GLN A 154 9.50 11.79 10.81
N PRO A 155 9.31 12.21 9.55
CA PRO A 155 8.51 13.41 9.24
C PRO A 155 7.15 13.37 9.94
N LEU A 156 6.78 14.47 10.60
CA LEU A 156 5.63 14.53 11.52
C LEU A 156 4.31 14.13 10.85
N ALA A 157 3.99 14.78 9.72
CA ALA A 157 2.75 14.50 8.99
C ALA A 157 2.69 13.03 8.51
N TYR A 158 3.82 12.47 8.06
CA TYR A 158 3.89 11.07 7.63
C TYR A 158 3.61 10.11 8.78
N ALA A 159 4.33 10.24 9.90
CA ALA A 159 4.15 9.36 11.05
C ALA A 159 2.70 9.40 11.56
N THR A 160 2.13 10.60 11.69
CA THR A 160 0.75 10.80 12.12
C THR A 160 -0.25 10.23 11.12
N SER A 161 -0.01 10.39 9.80
CA SER A 161 -0.87 9.79 8.78
C SER A 161 -0.87 8.25 8.83
N LYS A 162 0.28 7.64 9.15
CA LYS A 162 0.37 6.17 9.28
C LYS A 162 -0.32 5.65 10.55
N ALA A 163 -0.36 6.43 11.63
CA ALA A 163 -1.19 6.13 12.80
C ALA A 163 -2.69 6.23 12.45
N ALA A 164 -3.08 7.23 11.66
CA ALA A 164 -4.44 7.34 11.16
C ALA A 164 -4.84 6.14 10.27
N VAL A 165 -3.93 5.63 9.43
CA VAL A 165 -4.17 4.42 8.62
C VAL A 165 -4.39 3.18 9.50
N VAL A 166 -3.65 3.03 10.60
CA VAL A 166 -3.87 1.96 11.59
C VAL A 166 -5.29 2.02 12.16
N SER A 167 -5.73 3.19 12.61
CA SER A 167 -7.08 3.40 13.11
C SER A 167 -8.15 3.16 12.03
N LEU A 168 -7.96 3.73 10.84
CA LEU A 168 -8.87 3.58 9.70
C LEU A 168 -9.05 2.10 9.31
N THR A 169 -7.99 1.31 9.33
CA THR A 169 -8.04 -0.14 9.05
C THR A 169 -9.02 -0.84 10.00
N LYS A 170 -8.93 -0.57 11.30
CA LYS A 170 -9.80 -1.18 12.32
C LYS A 170 -11.26 -0.74 12.17
N VAL A 171 -11.49 0.55 11.93
CA VAL A 171 -12.84 1.10 11.71
C VAL A 171 -13.46 0.49 10.45
N LEU A 172 -12.71 0.38 9.35
CA LEU A 172 -13.19 -0.23 8.12
C LEU A 172 -13.48 -1.73 8.29
N ALA A 173 -12.63 -2.46 9.00
CA ALA A 173 -12.83 -3.88 9.28
C ALA A 173 -14.16 -4.14 10.04
N TYR A 174 -14.45 -3.32 11.04
CA TYR A 174 -15.71 -3.42 11.81
C TYR A 174 -16.94 -3.11 10.94
N ASN A 175 -16.88 -2.07 10.11
CA ASN A 175 -18.04 -1.59 9.37
C ASN A 175 -18.27 -2.35 8.04
N LEU A 176 -17.26 -3.02 7.48
CA LEU A 176 -17.37 -3.74 6.21
C LEU A 176 -17.52 -5.26 6.39
N GLY A 177 -17.31 -5.77 7.60
CA GLY A 177 -17.63 -7.16 7.89
C GLY A 177 -19.16 -7.40 7.88
N PRO A 178 -19.61 -8.62 7.52
CA PRO A 178 -18.81 -9.79 7.17
C PRO A 178 -18.38 -9.86 5.70
N ASP A 179 -18.79 -8.91 4.85
CA ASP A 179 -18.63 -8.98 3.39
C ASP A 179 -17.17 -8.79 2.94
N ILE A 180 -16.43 -7.93 3.66
CA ILE A 180 -15.08 -7.53 3.28
C ILE A 180 -14.18 -7.59 4.51
N ARG A 181 -13.03 -8.28 4.39
CA ARG A 181 -11.96 -8.24 5.39
C ARG A 181 -11.03 -7.06 5.10
N VAL A 182 -10.62 -6.36 6.14
CA VAL A 182 -9.70 -5.22 6.02
C VAL A 182 -8.56 -5.38 7.01
N ASN A 183 -7.32 -5.48 6.51
CA ASN A 183 -6.11 -5.57 7.32
C ASN A 183 -5.08 -4.57 6.85
N ALA A 184 -4.01 -4.42 7.60
CA ALA A 184 -2.87 -3.61 7.19
C ALA A 184 -1.55 -4.36 7.36
N VAL A 185 -0.55 -3.96 6.59
CA VAL A 185 0.86 -4.28 6.81
C VAL A 185 1.57 -3.03 7.32
N ALA A 186 2.49 -3.22 8.26
CA ALA A 186 3.31 -2.17 8.84
C ALA A 186 4.80 -2.46 8.62
N PRO A 187 5.37 -2.09 7.46
CA PRO A 187 6.77 -2.29 7.16
C PRO A 187 7.68 -1.47 8.07
N GLY A 188 8.85 -2.05 8.39
CA GLY A 188 9.95 -1.38 9.08
C GLY A 188 10.86 -0.59 8.14
N TRP A 189 12.16 -0.55 8.46
CA TRP A 189 13.18 0.06 7.62
C TRP A 189 13.34 -0.75 6.34
N MET A 190 12.91 -0.15 5.23
CA MET A 190 12.91 -0.79 3.91
C MET A 190 14.10 -0.38 3.06
N GLU A 191 14.63 -1.33 2.31
CA GLU A 191 15.53 -1.04 1.20
C GLU A 191 14.75 -0.49 0.00
N GLY A 192 15.42 0.29 -0.85
CA GLY A 192 14.89 0.75 -2.13
C GLY A 192 14.90 2.26 -2.34
N ASP A 193 14.43 2.67 -3.51
CA ASP A 193 14.57 4.03 -4.01
C ASP A 193 13.83 5.09 -3.18
N TRP A 194 12.75 4.72 -2.52
CA TRP A 194 12.06 5.62 -1.58
C TRP A 194 13.02 6.09 -0.48
N MET A 195 13.68 5.13 0.20
CA MET A 195 14.62 5.47 1.27
C MET A 195 15.90 6.11 0.74
N LYS A 196 16.38 5.73 -0.45
CA LYS A 196 17.52 6.41 -1.09
C LYS A 196 17.23 7.88 -1.31
N ARG A 197 16.07 8.23 -1.86
CA ARG A 197 15.65 9.63 -2.04
C ARG A 197 15.49 10.40 -0.73
N MET A 198 15.03 9.73 0.34
CA MET A 198 14.83 10.35 1.65
C MET A 198 16.14 10.58 2.41
N LEU A 199 17.11 9.68 2.27
CA LEU A 199 18.33 9.66 3.08
C LEU A 199 19.55 10.19 2.34
N ASN A 200 19.51 10.25 1.00
CA ASN A 200 20.63 10.67 0.16
C ASN A 200 21.94 9.98 0.59
N ASP A 201 23.00 10.75 0.82
CA ASP A 201 24.34 10.27 1.20
C ASP A 201 24.37 9.46 2.50
N LYS A 202 23.32 9.55 3.33
CA LYS A 202 23.22 8.80 4.60
C LYS A 202 22.59 7.43 4.44
N TYR A 203 22.15 7.06 3.24
CA TYR A 203 21.39 5.82 3.02
C TYR A 203 22.17 4.59 3.46
N ASP A 204 23.35 4.35 2.90
CA ASP A 204 24.09 3.11 3.12
C ASP A 204 24.46 2.93 4.61
N SER A 205 25.03 3.98 5.24
CA SER A 205 25.45 3.93 6.65
C SER A 205 24.27 3.71 7.60
N LEU A 206 23.12 4.34 7.32
CA LEU A 206 21.94 4.19 8.16
C LEU A 206 21.30 2.81 7.98
N MET A 207 21.19 2.33 6.73
CA MET A 207 20.60 1.03 6.45
C MET A 207 21.46 -0.10 7.01
N GLU A 208 22.78 -0.04 6.90
CA GLU A 208 23.69 -0.99 7.55
C GLU A 208 23.51 -1.02 9.08
N ARG A 209 23.44 0.16 9.70
CA ARG A 209 23.16 0.27 11.14
C ARG A 209 21.82 -0.34 11.51
N ARG A 210 20.76 -0.11 10.72
CA ARG A 210 19.43 -0.66 10.97
C ARG A 210 19.41 -2.17 10.80
N ALA A 211 20.07 -2.71 9.78
CA ALA A 211 20.23 -4.14 9.58
C ALA A 211 20.93 -4.82 10.78
N LYS A 212 22.01 -4.22 11.30
CA LYS A 212 22.72 -4.74 12.50
C LYS A 212 21.83 -4.79 13.74
N LEU A 213 20.94 -3.79 13.93
CA LEU A 213 20.02 -3.71 15.07
C LEU A 213 18.79 -4.61 14.91
N THR A 214 18.46 -5.00 13.68
CA THR A 214 17.33 -5.88 13.41
C THR A 214 17.69 -7.32 13.81
N PRO A 215 16.85 -8.03 14.56
CA PRO A 215 17.09 -9.45 14.93
C PRO A 215 17.38 -10.34 13.71
N LEU A 216 16.64 -10.19 12.61
CA LEU A 216 16.88 -10.96 11.37
C LEU A 216 18.05 -10.45 10.52
N LYS A 217 18.86 -9.48 11.05
CA LYS A 217 20.13 -9.00 10.48
C LYS A 217 20.06 -8.43 9.05
N ARG A 218 18.89 -8.00 8.62
CA ARG A 218 18.70 -7.26 7.38
C ARG A 218 17.52 -6.28 7.50
N CYS A 219 17.44 -5.33 6.60
CA CYS A 219 16.28 -4.50 6.43
C CYS A 219 15.20 -5.23 5.61
N VAL A 220 13.98 -4.69 5.63
CA VAL A 220 12.84 -5.26 4.91
C VAL A 220 12.96 -4.97 3.42
N THR A 221 12.60 -5.93 2.59
CA THR A 221 12.46 -5.76 1.13
C THR A 221 10.99 -5.53 0.75
N ALA A 222 10.76 -5.04 -0.45
CA ALA A 222 9.40 -4.91 -0.99
C ALA A 222 8.72 -6.28 -1.15
N ASP A 223 9.50 -7.33 -1.44
CA ASP A 223 9.00 -8.69 -1.60
C ASP A 223 8.55 -9.31 -0.26
N ASP A 224 9.27 -9.06 0.85
CA ASP A 224 8.82 -9.48 2.19
C ASP A 224 7.43 -8.91 2.52
N VAL A 225 7.20 -7.66 2.13
CA VAL A 225 5.91 -7.00 2.36
C VAL A 225 4.83 -7.58 1.46
N ALA A 226 5.13 -7.78 0.18
CA ALA A 226 4.19 -8.35 -0.80
C ALA A 226 3.79 -9.78 -0.46
N GLU A 227 4.71 -10.61 0.04
CA GLU A 227 4.43 -11.96 0.52
C GLU A 227 3.42 -11.95 1.67
N THR A 228 3.61 -11.05 2.65
CA THR A 228 2.66 -10.90 3.76
C THR A 228 1.30 -10.40 3.27
N MET A 229 1.25 -9.43 2.35
CA MET A 229 0.00 -8.97 1.74
C MET A 229 -0.73 -10.13 1.06
N LEU A 230 -0.03 -10.94 0.27
CA LEU A 230 -0.61 -12.10 -0.40
C LEU A 230 -1.13 -13.15 0.59
N SER A 231 -0.43 -13.36 1.70
CA SER A 231 -0.89 -14.25 2.78
C SER A 231 -2.21 -13.76 3.39
N LEU A 232 -2.35 -12.46 3.66
CA LEU A 232 -3.60 -11.85 4.15
C LEU A 232 -4.75 -11.98 3.13
N VAL A 233 -4.44 -11.92 1.85
CA VAL A 233 -5.42 -12.12 0.77
C VAL A 233 -5.89 -13.57 0.68
N LYS A 234 -4.97 -14.55 0.62
CA LYS A 234 -5.25 -15.95 0.25
C LYS A 234 -5.49 -16.87 1.44
N SER A 235 -4.71 -16.73 2.50
CA SER A 235 -4.59 -17.77 3.54
C SER A 235 -5.26 -17.39 4.85
N ASN A 236 -5.23 -16.12 5.24
CA ASN A 236 -5.69 -15.66 6.56
C ASN A 236 -7.17 -15.22 6.50
N ARG A 237 -8.07 -16.15 6.16
CA ARG A 237 -9.49 -15.85 5.89
C ARG A 237 -10.31 -15.46 7.13
N PHE A 238 -9.83 -15.72 8.33
CA PHE A 238 -10.48 -15.35 9.59
C PHE A 238 -9.74 -14.21 10.32
N VAL A 239 -8.96 -13.40 9.56
CA VAL A 239 -8.24 -12.24 10.07
C VAL A 239 -8.82 -10.98 9.44
N THR A 240 -9.29 -10.05 10.29
CA THR A 240 -9.75 -8.71 9.90
C THR A 240 -9.49 -7.72 11.04
N GLY A 241 -9.17 -6.47 10.70
CA GLY A 241 -8.81 -5.43 11.66
C GLY A 241 -7.38 -5.49 12.18
N GLU A 242 -6.56 -6.41 11.65
CA GLU A 242 -5.19 -6.64 12.13
C GLU A 242 -4.18 -5.76 11.39
N VAL A 243 -3.09 -5.43 12.10
CA VAL A 243 -1.93 -4.70 11.56
C VAL A 243 -0.69 -5.56 11.74
N VAL A 244 -0.26 -6.20 10.66
CA VAL A 244 0.89 -7.11 10.68
C VAL A 244 2.19 -6.32 10.53
N VAL A 245 3.03 -6.37 11.55
CA VAL A 245 4.35 -5.74 11.54
C VAL A 245 5.32 -6.61 10.74
N ILE A 246 6.05 -5.96 9.81
CA ILE A 246 7.05 -6.61 8.95
C ILE A 246 8.34 -5.80 9.09
N ASP A 247 9.13 -6.10 10.10
CA ASP A 247 10.33 -5.32 10.44
C ASP A 247 11.52 -6.19 10.92
N GLY A 248 11.41 -7.50 10.76
CA GLY A 248 12.44 -8.44 11.20
C GLY A 248 12.70 -8.45 12.71
N GLY A 249 11.73 -7.99 13.51
CA GLY A 249 11.81 -7.87 14.97
C GLY A 249 12.43 -6.56 15.45
N PHE A 250 12.68 -5.59 14.56
CA PHE A 250 13.31 -4.31 14.93
C PHE A 250 12.54 -3.60 16.04
N SER A 251 11.22 -3.45 15.92
CA SER A 251 10.40 -2.75 16.92
C SER A 251 10.19 -3.53 18.22
N SER A 252 10.53 -4.81 18.25
CA SER A 252 10.46 -5.63 19.47
C SER A 252 11.75 -5.62 20.28
N SER A 253 12.84 -5.12 19.71
CA SER A 253 14.17 -5.10 20.30
C SER A 253 14.65 -3.71 20.73
N THR A 254 13.82 -2.67 20.56
CA THR A 254 14.15 -1.26 20.88
C THR A 254 13.11 -0.63 21.79
#